data_f003f8b7f98753fd72fc9835cdfa51ac
#
_entry.id   f003f8b7f98753fd72fc9835cdfa51ac
#
_cell.length_a   1.000
_cell.length_b   1.000
_cell.length_c   1.000
_cell.angle_alpha   90.00
_cell.angle_beta   90.00
_cell.angle_gamma   90.00
#
_symmetry.space_group_name_H-M   'P 1'
#
loop_
_entity.id
_entity.type
_entity.pdbx_description
1 polymer ?
#
loop_
_entity_poly.entity_id
_entity_poly.type
_entity_poly.pdbx_seq_one_letter_code
_entity_poly.pdbx_strand_id
1 'polypeptide(L)'
;MVILVTSDLHGNLPVIDKEFDLLLICGDVCPAHDHYMSFQTEWIRNEFKDWILSLPYKDVDSKVVMVWGNHDFVGRNYKRIENIPSFSEFNNRLIILNNEEKEICGLRIFGTPYCSIFGNWAFMVEDETLNAKYSNIAEGLDILISHDSPTINGLGSITEGAYKNYTTGNRVLDLHIMKNKPKMFFSGHFHSGNHKVEKIEDIWMANVSIVNERYNPVNPILCVDYEPESELNANNFTYLPCDF
;
A
#
# COMPACT_ATOMS: atom_id res chain seq x y z
N MET A 1 6.46 -16.28 9.22
CA MET A 1 5.46 -15.17 9.23
C MET A 1 4.86 -15.08 7.83
N VAL A 2 3.54 -15.03 7.72
CA VAL A 2 2.84 -14.85 6.44
C VAL A 2 2.45 -13.37 6.32
N ILE A 3 2.97 -12.69 5.29
CA ILE A 3 2.65 -11.30 4.98
C ILE A 3 1.88 -11.27 3.66
N LEU A 4 0.68 -10.71 3.68
CA LEU A 4 -0.09 -10.43 2.47
C LEU A 4 0.09 -8.96 2.08
N VAL A 5 0.18 -8.67 0.78
CA VAL A 5 0.40 -7.30 0.30
C VAL A 5 -0.52 -7.00 -0.88
N THR A 6 -1.20 -5.86 -0.83
CA THR A 6 -2.15 -5.41 -1.84
C THR A 6 -2.19 -3.88 -1.92
N SER A 7 -2.80 -3.34 -2.95
CA SER A 7 -3.04 -1.90 -3.14
C SER A 7 -4.20 -1.66 -4.10
N ASP A 8 -4.66 -0.40 -4.13
CA ASP A 8 -5.65 0.09 -5.10
C ASP A 8 -6.92 -0.76 -5.09
N LEU A 9 -7.48 -0.94 -3.89
CA LEU A 9 -8.73 -1.69 -3.71
C LEU A 9 -9.89 -1.02 -4.44
N HIS A 10 -9.95 0.32 -4.43
CA HIS A 10 -11.01 1.11 -5.06
C HIS A 10 -12.41 0.60 -4.77
N GLY A 11 -12.62 0.12 -3.53
CA GLY A 11 -13.87 -0.47 -3.08
C GLY A 11 -14.02 -1.95 -3.39
N ASN A 12 -13.10 -2.56 -4.13
CA ASN A 12 -13.06 -4.01 -4.32
C ASN A 12 -12.44 -4.65 -3.07
N LEU A 13 -13.22 -5.39 -2.33
CA LEU A 13 -12.80 -6.04 -1.08
C LEU A 13 -12.60 -7.54 -1.36
N PRO A 14 -11.36 -8.00 -1.60
CA PRO A 14 -11.10 -9.37 -1.99
C PRO A 14 -11.42 -10.37 -0.88
N VAL A 15 -11.89 -11.55 -1.25
CA VAL A 15 -12.00 -12.68 -0.34
C VAL A 15 -10.59 -13.20 -0.05
N ILE A 16 -10.22 -13.19 1.22
CA ILE A 16 -8.94 -13.73 1.71
C ILE A 16 -9.26 -14.91 2.59
N ASP A 17 -8.87 -16.12 2.18
CA ASP A 17 -9.07 -17.37 2.91
C ASP A 17 -7.77 -17.89 3.56
N LYS A 18 -6.61 -17.32 3.21
CA LYS A 18 -5.32 -17.67 3.80
C LYS A 18 -5.10 -16.91 5.09
N GLU A 19 -4.85 -17.63 6.18
CA GLU A 19 -4.42 -17.03 7.45
C GLU A 19 -3.10 -16.26 7.28
N PHE A 20 -3.00 -15.09 7.93
CA PHE A 20 -1.84 -14.22 7.86
C PHE A 20 -1.47 -13.62 9.21
N ASP A 21 -0.20 -13.27 9.35
CA ASP A 21 0.32 -12.48 10.47
C ASP A 21 0.19 -10.97 10.19
N LEU A 22 0.37 -10.56 8.92
CA LEU A 22 0.34 -9.16 8.51
C LEU A 22 -0.30 -9.01 7.12
N LEU A 23 -1.23 -8.06 6.98
CA LEU A 23 -1.73 -7.60 5.69
C LEU A 23 -1.31 -6.15 5.48
N LEU A 24 -0.59 -5.87 4.39
CA LEU A 24 -0.16 -4.53 3.98
C LEU A 24 -1.06 -4.02 2.84
N ILE A 25 -1.55 -2.78 2.96
CA ILE A 25 -2.37 -2.12 1.93
C ILE A 25 -1.70 -0.80 1.54
N CYS A 26 -1.25 -0.70 0.30
CA CYS A 26 -0.47 0.45 -0.20
C CYS A 26 -1.34 1.59 -0.75
N GLY A 27 -2.55 1.79 -0.22
CA GLY A 27 -3.41 2.95 -0.50
C GLY A 27 -4.55 2.68 -1.48
N ASP A 28 -5.31 3.74 -1.74
CA ASP A 28 -6.48 3.78 -2.61
C ASP A 28 -7.51 2.70 -2.26
N VAL A 29 -7.96 2.72 -1.00
CA VAL A 29 -8.95 1.75 -0.49
C VAL A 29 -10.37 2.13 -0.85
N CYS A 30 -10.71 3.44 -0.86
CA CYS A 30 -12.07 3.92 -1.07
C CYS A 30 -12.56 3.70 -2.51
N PRO A 31 -13.89 3.47 -2.71
CA PRO A 31 -14.46 3.33 -4.03
C PRO A 31 -14.15 4.50 -4.96
N ALA A 32 -13.73 4.20 -6.21
CA ALA A 32 -13.30 5.20 -7.19
C ALA A 32 -14.45 6.03 -7.79
N HIS A 33 -15.70 5.61 -7.61
CA HIS A 33 -16.87 6.25 -8.23
C HIS A 33 -17.40 7.47 -7.47
N ASP A 34 -17.02 7.65 -6.19
CA ASP A 34 -17.44 8.79 -5.38
C ASP A 34 -16.32 9.23 -4.43
N HIS A 35 -15.91 10.51 -4.56
CA HIS A 35 -14.84 11.11 -3.77
C HIS A 35 -15.35 12.10 -2.70
N TYR A 36 -16.68 12.17 -2.47
CA TYR A 36 -17.21 12.97 -1.38
C TYR A 36 -16.80 12.36 -0.04
N MET A 37 -16.30 13.20 0.85
CA MET A 37 -15.85 12.76 2.18
C MET A 37 -16.93 12.07 3.00
N SER A 38 -18.20 12.50 2.86
CA SER A 38 -19.33 11.87 3.54
C SER A 38 -19.54 10.42 3.08
N PHE A 39 -19.49 10.18 1.76
CA PHE A 39 -19.58 8.85 1.19
C PHE A 39 -18.43 7.95 1.65
N GLN A 40 -17.20 8.43 1.48
CA GLN A 40 -16.02 7.65 1.89
C GLN A 40 -16.00 7.35 3.39
N THR A 41 -16.43 8.31 4.23
CA THR A 41 -16.54 8.10 5.69
C THR A 41 -17.55 6.99 6.00
N GLU A 42 -18.73 7.01 5.36
CA GLU A 42 -19.76 5.99 5.56
C GLU A 42 -19.28 4.62 5.10
N TRP A 43 -18.64 4.54 3.94
CA TRP A 43 -18.06 3.30 3.41
C TRP A 43 -16.98 2.70 4.32
N ILE A 44 -16.05 3.54 4.84
CA ILE A 44 -15.03 3.09 5.79
C ILE A 44 -15.66 2.55 7.09
N ARG A 45 -16.75 3.16 7.56
CA ARG A 45 -17.42 2.77 8.81
C ARG A 45 -18.24 1.49 8.69
N ASN A 46 -18.69 1.16 7.51
CA ASN A 46 -19.54 0.02 7.24
C ASN A 46 -18.74 -1.06 6.50
N GLU A 47 -18.68 -1.00 5.17
CA GLU A 47 -18.18 -2.07 4.32
C GLU A 47 -16.71 -2.39 4.58
N PHE A 48 -15.84 -1.36 4.64
CA PHE A 48 -14.43 -1.58 4.89
C PHE A 48 -14.16 -2.12 6.30
N LYS A 49 -14.86 -1.59 7.30
CA LYS A 49 -14.73 -2.08 8.68
C LYS A 49 -15.18 -3.53 8.78
N ASP A 50 -16.33 -3.88 8.21
CA ASP A 50 -16.85 -5.24 8.25
C ASP A 50 -15.90 -6.22 7.54
N TRP A 51 -15.32 -5.80 6.41
CA TRP A 51 -14.30 -6.58 5.72
C TRP A 51 -13.05 -6.80 6.61
N ILE A 52 -12.48 -5.73 7.17
CA ILE A 52 -11.32 -5.83 8.08
C ILE A 52 -11.63 -6.79 9.25
N LEU A 53 -12.82 -6.73 9.84
CA LEU A 53 -13.19 -7.58 10.98
C LEU A 53 -13.43 -9.05 10.58
N SER A 54 -13.73 -9.33 9.31
CA SER A 54 -13.96 -10.66 8.76
C SER A 54 -12.70 -11.41 8.32
N LEU A 55 -11.56 -10.73 8.25
CA LEU A 55 -10.32 -11.31 7.72
C LEU A 55 -9.80 -12.49 8.58
N PRO A 56 -9.16 -13.48 7.94
CA PRO A 56 -8.65 -14.69 8.62
C PRO A 56 -7.31 -14.41 9.35
N TYR A 57 -7.37 -13.67 10.42
CA TYR A 57 -6.22 -13.40 11.28
C TYR A 57 -5.70 -14.69 11.91
N LYS A 58 -4.40 -14.94 11.83
CA LYS A 58 -3.78 -16.12 12.41
C LYS A 58 -3.88 -16.13 13.94
N ASP A 59 -3.72 -14.97 14.58
CA ASP A 59 -3.78 -14.81 16.03
C ASP A 59 -4.16 -13.38 16.46
N VAL A 60 -4.09 -13.09 17.76
CA VAL A 60 -4.45 -11.79 18.33
C VAL A 60 -3.47 -10.67 17.99
N ASP A 61 -2.23 -11.01 17.64
CA ASP A 61 -1.19 -10.05 17.30
C ASP A 61 -1.16 -9.68 15.83
N SER A 62 -1.83 -10.48 14.97
CA SER A 62 -1.95 -10.23 13.54
C SER A 62 -2.60 -8.88 13.26
N LYS A 63 -2.10 -8.14 12.27
CA LYS A 63 -2.50 -6.76 11.95
C LYS A 63 -2.73 -6.53 10.47
N VAL A 64 -3.56 -5.54 10.18
CA VAL A 64 -3.62 -4.85 8.89
C VAL A 64 -2.90 -3.53 9.04
N VAL A 65 -1.96 -3.25 8.16
CA VAL A 65 -1.22 -1.99 8.11
C VAL A 65 -1.47 -1.34 6.77
N MET A 66 -1.92 -0.10 6.76
CA MET A 66 -2.20 0.60 5.51
C MET A 66 -1.60 2.00 5.47
N VAL A 67 -1.42 2.50 4.28
CA VAL A 67 -1.34 3.93 3.96
C VAL A 67 -2.60 4.34 3.21
N TRP A 68 -2.91 5.62 3.20
CA TRP A 68 -3.91 6.18 2.30
C TRP A 68 -3.34 6.35 0.89
N GLY A 69 -4.22 6.49 -0.12
CA GLY A 69 -3.83 6.84 -1.47
C GLY A 69 -4.46 8.16 -1.93
N ASN A 70 -4.24 8.51 -3.19
CA ASN A 70 -4.70 9.80 -3.70
C ASN A 70 -6.24 9.85 -3.91
N HIS A 71 -6.90 8.73 -4.07
CA HIS A 71 -8.37 8.67 -4.10
C HIS A 71 -9.01 8.68 -2.71
N ASP A 72 -8.24 8.54 -1.64
CA ASP A 72 -8.73 8.49 -0.25
C ASP A 72 -8.82 9.88 0.38
N PHE A 73 -9.77 10.71 -0.07
CA PHE A 73 -9.94 12.07 0.46
C PHE A 73 -10.26 12.09 1.96
N VAL A 74 -10.94 11.07 2.46
CA VAL A 74 -11.21 10.87 3.88
C VAL A 74 -9.91 10.81 4.69
N GLY A 75 -8.86 10.20 4.15
CA GLY A 75 -7.54 10.06 4.80
C GLY A 75 -6.81 11.39 5.00
N ARG A 76 -7.03 12.38 4.12
CA ARG A 76 -6.41 13.71 4.19
C ARG A 76 -6.73 14.45 5.48
N ASN A 77 -7.90 14.22 6.05
CA ASN A 77 -8.41 14.89 7.24
C ASN A 77 -8.79 13.93 8.38
N TYR A 78 -8.40 12.65 8.31
CA TYR A 78 -8.92 11.61 9.20
C TYR A 78 -8.73 11.93 10.69
N LYS A 79 -7.66 12.64 11.09
CA LYS A 79 -7.43 13.09 12.48
C LYS A 79 -8.42 14.19 12.95
N ARG A 80 -9.15 14.82 12.02
CA ARG A 80 -10.10 15.89 12.29
C ARG A 80 -11.56 15.48 12.08
N ILE A 81 -11.79 14.29 11.54
CA ILE A 81 -13.12 13.80 11.26
C ILE A 81 -13.60 13.03 12.49
N GLU A 82 -14.52 13.61 13.23
CA GLU A 82 -15.14 13.03 14.43
C GLU A 82 -15.85 11.67 14.18
N ASN A 83 -16.01 11.31 12.91
CA ASN A 83 -16.83 10.19 12.47
C ASN A 83 -16.05 9.07 11.76
N ILE A 84 -14.72 9.11 11.66
CA ILE A 84 -13.96 7.92 11.21
C ILE A 84 -13.87 6.95 12.38
N PRO A 85 -14.08 5.64 12.16
CA PRO A 85 -13.95 4.65 13.21
C PRO A 85 -12.61 4.79 13.94
N SER A 86 -12.64 4.82 15.26
CA SER A 86 -11.42 4.80 16.06
C SER A 86 -10.73 3.44 15.88
N PHE A 87 -9.43 3.39 16.15
CA PHE A 87 -8.66 2.14 16.10
C PHE A 87 -9.31 1.00 16.90
N SER A 88 -9.99 1.32 18.01
CA SER A 88 -10.71 0.35 18.82
C SER A 88 -11.92 -0.28 18.11
N GLU A 89 -12.56 0.44 17.18
CA GLU A 89 -13.70 -0.08 16.42
C GLU A 89 -13.28 -1.13 15.38
N PHE A 90 -12.01 -1.19 15.02
CA PHE A 90 -11.39 -2.26 14.23
C PHE A 90 -10.78 -3.38 15.12
N ASN A 91 -11.21 -3.51 16.38
CA ASN A 91 -10.66 -4.47 17.33
C ASN A 91 -9.12 -4.40 17.46
N ASN A 92 -8.55 -3.21 17.33
CA ASN A 92 -7.11 -2.97 17.30
C ASN A 92 -6.35 -3.75 16.17
N ARG A 93 -7.06 -4.11 15.09
CA ARG A 93 -6.48 -4.82 13.93
C ARG A 93 -5.85 -3.89 12.91
N LEU A 94 -6.42 -2.69 12.71
CA LEU A 94 -6.00 -1.74 11.69
C LEU A 94 -5.02 -0.71 12.24
N ILE A 95 -3.89 -0.55 11.55
CA ILE A 95 -2.88 0.49 11.79
C ILE A 95 -2.74 1.31 10.51
N ILE A 96 -2.88 2.63 10.61
CA ILE A 96 -2.72 3.54 9.46
C ILE A 96 -1.43 4.32 9.67
N LEU A 97 -0.50 4.18 8.72
CA LEU A 97 0.76 4.92 8.70
C LEU A 97 0.61 6.17 7.81
N ASN A 98 1.12 7.30 8.30
CA ASN A 98 1.09 8.56 7.58
C ASN A 98 2.45 9.25 7.64
N ASN A 99 3.35 8.82 6.79
CA ASN A 99 4.74 9.26 6.73
C ASN A 99 5.47 9.05 8.06
N GLU A 100 5.32 7.87 8.59
CA GLU A 100 5.85 7.46 9.89
C GLU A 100 6.33 6.01 9.88
N GLU A 101 7.27 5.72 10.77
CA GLU A 101 7.75 4.37 11.06
C GLU A 101 7.07 3.83 12.31
N LYS A 102 6.75 2.53 12.29
CA LYS A 102 6.34 1.76 13.48
C LYS A 102 6.96 0.37 13.47
N GLU A 103 7.20 -0.16 14.66
CA GLU A 103 7.49 -1.57 14.84
C GLU A 103 6.16 -2.32 15.00
N ILE A 104 5.90 -3.27 14.10
CA ILE A 104 4.65 -4.03 14.03
C ILE A 104 5.00 -5.49 13.76
N CYS A 105 4.50 -6.41 14.58
CA CYS A 105 4.82 -7.84 14.48
C CYS A 105 6.34 -8.11 14.47
N GLY A 106 7.13 -7.28 15.16
CA GLY A 106 8.60 -7.38 15.20
C GLY A 106 9.31 -6.86 13.95
N LEU A 107 8.60 -6.19 13.03
CA LEU A 107 9.16 -5.59 11.82
C LEU A 107 9.14 -4.06 11.89
N ARG A 108 10.22 -3.43 11.45
CA ARG A 108 10.30 -1.98 11.25
C ARG A 108 9.66 -1.63 9.92
N ILE A 109 8.47 -1.01 9.97
CA ILE A 109 7.67 -0.67 8.79
C ILE A 109 7.50 0.83 8.71
N PHE A 110 7.89 1.43 7.58
CA PHE A 110 7.57 2.82 7.25
C PHE A 110 6.46 2.88 6.21
N GLY A 111 5.47 3.76 6.40
CA GLY A 111 4.39 3.96 5.44
C GLY A 111 4.21 5.42 5.05
N THR A 112 4.03 5.69 3.75
CA THR A 112 3.80 7.03 3.20
C THR A 112 2.67 7.06 2.17
N PRO A 113 1.68 7.98 2.32
CA PRO A 113 0.60 8.15 1.36
C PRO A 113 0.91 9.16 0.26
N TYR A 114 2.03 9.88 0.36
CA TYR A 114 2.29 11.05 -0.48
C TYR A 114 2.72 10.70 -1.89
N CYS A 115 2.14 11.44 -2.87
CA CYS A 115 2.34 11.25 -4.31
C CYS A 115 2.78 12.53 -4.99
N SER A 116 3.42 12.38 -6.15
CA SER A 116 3.71 13.45 -7.09
C SER A 116 2.43 14.12 -7.60
N ILE A 117 2.48 15.42 -7.90
CA ILE A 117 1.33 16.16 -8.41
C ILE A 117 1.08 15.83 -9.89
N PHE A 118 -0.13 15.38 -10.21
CA PHE A 118 -0.66 15.31 -11.58
C PHE A 118 -2.11 15.79 -11.69
N GLY A 119 -2.71 16.26 -10.59
CA GLY A 119 -4.08 16.74 -10.51
C GLY A 119 -4.40 17.32 -9.13
N ASN A 120 -5.68 17.37 -8.79
CA ASN A 120 -6.15 17.87 -7.49
C ASN A 120 -6.68 16.72 -6.63
N TRP A 121 -5.82 15.73 -6.37
CA TRP A 121 -6.14 14.56 -5.55
C TRP A 121 -5.62 14.69 -4.12
N ALA A 122 -6.01 13.77 -3.25
CA ALA A 122 -5.48 13.73 -1.90
C ALA A 122 -3.99 13.38 -1.89
N PHE A 123 -3.27 13.80 -0.87
CA PHE A 123 -1.85 13.50 -0.62
C PHE A 123 -0.85 13.90 -1.72
N MET A 124 -1.29 14.58 -2.77
CA MET A 124 -0.39 15.11 -3.80
C MET A 124 0.32 16.37 -3.32
N VAL A 125 1.63 16.38 -3.48
CA VAL A 125 2.49 17.49 -3.08
C VAL A 125 3.65 17.66 -4.07
N GLU A 126 4.25 18.86 -4.11
CA GLU A 126 5.41 19.18 -4.94
C GLU A 126 6.66 18.39 -4.53
N ASP A 127 7.59 18.20 -5.47
CA ASP A 127 8.81 17.42 -5.28
C ASP A 127 9.65 17.85 -4.09
N GLU A 128 9.73 19.17 -3.80
CA GLU A 128 10.44 19.67 -2.63
C GLU A 128 9.80 19.19 -1.33
N THR A 129 8.46 19.20 -1.27
CA THR A 129 7.70 18.68 -0.13
C THR A 129 7.84 17.15 -0.03
N LEU A 130 7.79 16.43 -1.16
CA LEU A 130 8.05 14.98 -1.19
C LEU A 130 9.43 14.65 -0.63
N ASN A 131 10.46 15.36 -1.08
CA ASN A 131 11.83 15.17 -0.59
C ASN A 131 11.92 15.38 0.93
N ALA A 132 11.27 16.43 1.46
CA ALA A 132 11.23 16.67 2.90
C ALA A 132 10.50 15.55 3.66
N LYS A 133 9.42 14.99 3.10
CA LYS A 133 8.67 13.88 3.70
C LYS A 133 9.45 12.57 3.65
N TYR A 134 10.02 12.24 2.50
CA TYR A 134 10.78 11.01 2.32
C TYR A 134 12.13 11.02 3.06
N SER A 135 12.63 12.21 3.47
CA SER A 135 13.81 12.28 4.36
C SER A 135 13.58 11.63 5.74
N ASN A 136 12.32 11.38 6.13
CA ASN A 136 11.97 10.63 7.34
C ASN A 136 12.12 9.11 7.18
N ILE A 137 12.29 8.60 5.95
CA ILE A 137 12.53 7.16 5.71
C ILE A 137 13.89 6.81 6.30
N ALA A 138 13.90 5.96 7.32
CA ALA A 138 15.12 5.55 7.99
C ALA A 138 15.85 4.45 7.22
N GLU A 139 17.14 4.29 7.50
CA GLU A 139 17.91 3.13 7.06
C GLU A 139 17.55 1.87 7.87
N GLY A 140 17.71 0.70 7.26
CA GLY A 140 17.51 -0.60 7.93
C GLY A 140 16.05 -0.94 8.23
N LEU A 141 15.13 -0.42 7.47
CA LEU A 141 13.73 -0.86 7.49
C LEU A 141 13.61 -2.29 6.98
N ASP A 142 12.71 -3.06 7.58
CA ASP A 142 12.30 -4.34 7.01
C ASP A 142 11.37 -4.11 5.82
N ILE A 143 10.41 -3.18 5.96
CA ILE A 143 9.42 -2.91 4.90
C ILE A 143 9.20 -1.40 4.76
N LEU A 144 9.19 -0.94 3.51
CA LEU A 144 8.68 0.37 3.11
C LEU A 144 7.44 0.17 2.25
N ILE A 145 6.30 0.72 2.68
CA ILE A 145 5.09 0.79 1.87
C ILE A 145 4.83 2.24 1.45
N SER A 146 4.58 2.46 0.17
CA SER A 146 4.24 3.76 -0.40
C SER A 146 2.99 3.63 -1.27
N HIS A 147 2.12 4.64 -1.26
CA HIS A 147 1.09 4.64 -2.30
C HIS A 147 1.71 4.94 -3.67
N ASP A 148 2.55 5.98 -3.77
CA ASP A 148 3.25 6.30 -5.01
C ASP A 148 4.30 5.24 -5.37
N SER A 149 4.52 5.04 -6.67
CA SER A 149 5.53 4.11 -7.18
C SER A 149 6.75 4.84 -7.72
N PRO A 150 7.96 4.28 -7.52
CA PRO A 150 9.19 4.82 -8.07
C PRO A 150 9.26 4.58 -9.59
N THR A 151 10.24 5.20 -10.26
CA THR A 151 10.54 4.88 -11.67
C THR A 151 11.30 3.56 -11.83
N ILE A 152 11.90 3.08 -10.74
CA ILE A 152 12.74 1.88 -10.72
C ILE A 152 11.95 0.68 -11.26
N ASN A 153 12.60 -0.05 -12.15
CA ASN A 153 12.11 -1.33 -12.68
C ASN A 153 10.68 -1.30 -13.26
N GLY A 154 10.21 -0.13 -13.69
CA GLY A 154 8.89 0.01 -14.28
C GLY A 154 7.72 -0.07 -13.29
N LEU A 155 7.99 0.02 -11.98
CA LEU A 155 6.92 0.01 -10.95
C LEU A 155 5.92 1.15 -11.17
N GLY A 156 6.38 2.34 -11.60
CA GLY A 156 5.55 3.49 -11.94
C GLY A 156 5.27 3.64 -13.44
N SER A 157 5.32 2.58 -14.22
CA SER A 157 5.06 2.65 -15.67
C SER A 157 3.59 2.41 -15.98
N ILE A 158 3.06 3.14 -16.98
CA ILE A 158 1.74 2.89 -17.55
C ILE A 158 1.91 2.06 -18.81
N THR A 159 1.45 0.81 -18.78
CA THR A 159 1.60 -0.14 -19.92
C THR A 159 0.33 -0.33 -20.72
N GLU A 160 -0.79 0.23 -20.26
CA GLU A 160 -2.11 0.11 -20.88
C GLU A 160 -2.82 1.46 -21.00
N GLY A 161 -3.91 1.49 -21.74
CA GLY A 161 -4.77 2.66 -21.86
C GLY A 161 -4.19 3.81 -22.70
N ALA A 162 -4.74 5.02 -22.52
CA ALA A 162 -4.41 6.22 -23.29
C ALA A 162 -2.99 6.75 -23.02
N TYR A 163 -2.45 6.44 -21.86
CA TYR A 163 -1.12 6.88 -21.42
C TYR A 163 -0.05 5.78 -21.50
N LYS A 164 -0.32 4.75 -22.29
CA LYS A 164 0.63 3.65 -22.53
C LYS A 164 2.01 4.17 -22.94
N ASN A 165 3.06 3.59 -22.34
CA ASN A 165 4.47 3.93 -22.52
C ASN A 165 4.94 5.22 -21.81
N TYR A 166 4.11 5.82 -20.96
CA TYR A 166 4.60 6.85 -20.05
C TYR A 166 5.27 6.19 -18.85
N THR A 167 6.52 6.56 -18.60
CA THR A 167 7.22 6.26 -17.33
C THR A 167 7.00 7.47 -16.43
N THR A 168 6.09 7.33 -15.50
CA THR A 168 5.60 8.45 -14.68
C THR A 168 5.93 8.31 -13.20
N GLY A 169 6.63 7.25 -12.81
CA GLY A 169 7.01 7.00 -11.42
C GLY A 169 7.78 8.16 -10.77
N ASN A 170 7.82 8.15 -9.46
CA ASN A 170 8.35 9.22 -8.62
C ASN A 170 9.87 9.10 -8.46
N ARG A 171 10.63 10.02 -9.09
CA ARG A 171 12.09 10.05 -9.01
C ARG A 171 12.62 10.48 -7.64
N VAL A 172 11.87 11.25 -6.89
CA VAL A 172 12.27 11.62 -5.52
C VAL A 172 12.22 10.39 -4.64
N LEU A 173 11.20 9.54 -4.82
CA LEU A 173 11.10 8.27 -4.11
C LEU A 173 12.24 7.31 -4.47
N ASP A 174 12.67 7.27 -5.75
CA ASP A 174 13.83 6.48 -6.19
C ASP A 174 15.07 6.78 -5.32
N LEU A 175 15.37 8.09 -5.15
CA LEU A 175 16.54 8.51 -4.40
C LEU A 175 16.53 8.03 -2.94
N HIS A 176 15.37 8.10 -2.30
CA HIS A 176 15.24 7.70 -0.90
C HIS A 176 15.21 6.18 -0.72
N ILE A 177 14.60 5.42 -1.64
CA ILE A 177 14.66 3.96 -1.62
C ILE A 177 16.10 3.48 -1.77
N MET A 178 16.81 3.96 -2.79
CA MET A 178 18.18 3.54 -3.09
C MET A 178 19.17 3.97 -2.01
N LYS A 179 18.92 5.09 -1.33
CA LYS A 179 19.74 5.55 -0.20
C LYS A 179 19.53 4.69 1.04
N ASN A 180 18.26 4.43 1.41
CA ASN A 180 17.92 3.86 2.72
C ASN A 180 17.77 2.33 2.69
N LYS A 181 17.67 1.74 1.50
CA LYS A 181 17.70 0.29 1.22
C LYS A 181 16.85 -0.56 2.19
N PRO A 182 15.51 -0.38 2.19
CA PRO A 182 14.64 -1.29 2.93
C PRO A 182 14.80 -2.72 2.38
N LYS A 183 14.60 -3.76 3.19
CA LYS A 183 14.65 -5.14 2.70
C LYS A 183 13.57 -5.42 1.65
N MET A 184 12.36 -4.85 1.85
CA MET A 184 11.22 -4.96 0.95
C MET A 184 10.59 -3.60 0.71
N PHE A 185 10.18 -3.36 -0.53
CA PHE A 185 9.42 -2.17 -0.94
C PHE A 185 8.17 -2.57 -1.72
N PHE A 186 7.02 -2.04 -1.31
CA PHE A 186 5.76 -2.27 -2.01
C PHE A 186 5.03 -0.96 -2.26
N SER A 187 4.42 -0.85 -3.45
CA SER A 187 3.68 0.34 -3.87
C SER A 187 2.44 -0.01 -4.70
N GLY A 188 1.62 1.00 -4.98
CA GLY A 188 0.46 0.92 -5.85
C GLY A 188 0.41 2.06 -6.87
N HIS A 189 -0.76 2.73 -6.97
CA HIS A 189 -1.00 3.95 -7.73
C HIS A 189 -0.96 3.78 -9.26
N PHE A 190 0.03 3.10 -9.81
CA PHE A 190 0.15 2.80 -11.23
C PHE A 190 -0.39 1.40 -11.50
N HIS A 191 -1.66 1.33 -11.89
CA HIS A 191 -2.43 0.08 -11.98
C HIS A 191 -1.85 -0.94 -12.96
N SER A 192 -1.10 -0.49 -13.96
CA SER A 192 -0.43 -1.33 -14.95
C SER A 192 1.10 -1.34 -14.81
N GLY A 193 1.61 -0.96 -13.64
CA GLY A 193 3.03 -1.04 -13.30
C GLY A 193 3.58 -2.46 -13.31
N ASN A 194 4.86 -2.60 -12.98
CA ASN A 194 5.48 -3.94 -12.91
C ASN A 194 5.03 -4.67 -11.63
N HIS A 195 4.14 -5.66 -11.78
CA HIS A 195 3.61 -6.48 -10.68
C HIS A 195 4.51 -7.65 -10.29
N LYS A 196 5.61 -7.89 -11.01
CA LYS A 196 6.54 -8.95 -10.65
C LYS A 196 7.39 -8.52 -9.47
N VAL A 197 7.52 -9.43 -8.50
CA VAL A 197 8.52 -9.24 -7.44
C VAL A 197 9.90 -9.48 -8.01
N GLU A 198 10.75 -8.48 -7.92
CA GLU A 198 12.13 -8.54 -8.38
C GLU A 198 13.09 -7.96 -7.35
N LYS A 199 14.30 -8.52 -7.28
CA LYS A 199 15.39 -8.01 -6.43
C LYS A 199 16.21 -7.03 -7.23
N ILE A 200 16.14 -5.75 -6.87
CA ILE A 200 16.93 -4.68 -7.46
C ILE A 200 17.98 -4.25 -6.44
N GLU A 201 19.24 -4.43 -6.76
CA GLU A 201 20.34 -4.43 -5.79
C GLU A 201 20.00 -5.41 -4.63
N ASP A 202 19.79 -4.91 -3.41
CA ASP A 202 19.46 -5.73 -2.25
C ASP A 202 18.03 -5.56 -1.77
N ILE A 203 17.15 -4.94 -2.58
CA ILE A 203 15.78 -4.60 -2.23
C ILE A 203 14.81 -5.47 -3.04
N TRP A 204 13.93 -6.22 -2.37
CA TRP A 204 12.81 -6.88 -3.01
C TRP A 204 11.67 -5.89 -3.21
N MET A 205 11.20 -5.71 -4.45
CA MET A 205 10.17 -4.72 -4.73
C MET A 205 9.13 -5.19 -5.74
N ALA A 206 7.91 -4.69 -5.58
CA ALA A 206 6.80 -4.89 -6.50
C ALA A 206 5.79 -3.74 -6.42
N ASN A 207 5.10 -3.48 -7.54
CA ASN A 207 3.82 -2.82 -7.52
C ASN A 207 2.74 -3.88 -7.21
N VAL A 208 1.87 -3.62 -6.25
CA VAL A 208 0.88 -4.58 -5.74
C VAL A 208 -0.57 -4.13 -5.97
N SER A 209 -0.80 -3.25 -6.94
CA SER A 209 -2.14 -2.85 -7.35
C SER A 209 -2.94 -4.06 -7.84
N ILE A 210 -4.14 -4.27 -7.30
CA ILE A 210 -5.01 -5.39 -7.73
C ILE A 210 -5.86 -5.05 -8.94
N VAL A 211 -6.00 -3.77 -9.29
CA VAL A 211 -6.84 -3.35 -10.42
C VAL A 211 -6.01 -2.99 -11.65
N ASN A 212 -6.67 -2.98 -12.80
CA ASN A 212 -6.14 -2.42 -14.04
C ASN A 212 -6.57 -0.96 -14.23
N GLU A 213 -6.15 -0.32 -15.35
CA GLU A 213 -6.48 1.07 -15.71
C GLU A 213 -8.00 1.34 -15.86
N ARG A 214 -8.84 0.31 -15.78
CA ARG A 214 -10.32 0.43 -15.79
C ARG A 214 -10.93 0.16 -14.42
N TYR A 215 -10.11 0.10 -13.37
CA TYR A 215 -10.51 -0.24 -12.00
C TYR A 215 -11.11 -1.65 -11.83
N ASN A 216 -10.88 -2.54 -12.81
CA ASN A 216 -11.27 -3.93 -12.67
C ASN A 216 -10.19 -4.70 -11.92
N PRO A 217 -10.56 -5.51 -10.91
CA PRO A 217 -9.60 -6.35 -10.20
C PRO A 217 -9.15 -7.51 -11.12
N VAL A 218 -7.87 -7.55 -11.42
CA VAL A 218 -7.25 -8.50 -12.36
C VAL A 218 -5.92 -9.06 -11.87
N ASN A 219 -5.28 -8.38 -10.92
CA ASN A 219 -3.99 -8.80 -10.40
C ASN A 219 -4.15 -9.54 -9.07
N PRO A 220 -3.30 -10.52 -8.79
CA PRO A 220 -3.35 -11.30 -7.56
C PRO A 220 -2.83 -10.51 -6.35
N ILE A 221 -3.17 -10.99 -5.14
CA ILE A 221 -2.57 -10.54 -3.89
C ILE A 221 -1.18 -11.17 -3.76
N LEU A 222 -0.17 -10.37 -3.43
CA LEU A 222 1.16 -10.89 -3.14
C LEU A 222 1.18 -11.52 -1.73
N CYS A 223 1.78 -12.70 -1.63
CA CYS A 223 2.02 -13.40 -0.36
C CYS A 223 3.52 -13.59 -0.17
N VAL A 224 4.02 -13.18 0.98
CA VAL A 224 5.44 -13.31 1.37
C VAL A 224 5.54 -14.22 2.58
N ASP A 225 6.25 -15.34 2.43
CA ASP A 225 6.66 -16.18 3.55
C ASP A 225 7.99 -15.65 4.10
N TYR A 226 7.90 -14.86 5.18
CA TYR A 226 9.03 -14.12 5.77
C TYR A 226 9.54 -14.80 7.05
N GLU A 227 10.85 -14.99 7.08
CA GLU A 227 11.57 -15.45 8.27
C GLU A 227 12.66 -14.42 8.61
N PRO A 228 12.57 -13.70 9.76
CA PRO A 228 13.49 -12.59 10.09
C PRO A 228 14.97 -12.96 10.07
N GLU A 229 15.31 -14.18 10.44
CA GLU A 229 16.70 -14.69 10.54
C GLU A 229 17.22 -15.24 9.20
N SER A 230 16.36 -15.34 8.16
CA SER A 230 16.69 -15.94 6.88
C SER A 230 16.84 -14.89 5.79
N GLU A 231 17.76 -15.14 4.84
CA GLU A 231 17.85 -14.31 3.65
C GLU A 231 16.65 -14.59 2.72
N LEU A 232 15.95 -13.52 2.32
CA LEU A 232 14.87 -13.61 1.35
C LEU A 232 15.38 -14.04 -0.03
N ASN A 233 14.63 -14.93 -0.67
CA ASN A 233 14.85 -15.37 -2.04
C ASN A 233 13.52 -15.42 -2.80
N ALA A 234 13.56 -15.67 -4.11
CA ALA A 234 12.37 -15.63 -4.96
C ALA A 234 11.26 -16.63 -4.54
N ASN A 235 11.60 -17.74 -3.87
CA ASN A 235 10.62 -18.72 -3.42
C ASN A 235 9.79 -18.26 -2.22
N ASN A 236 10.22 -17.19 -1.53
CA ASN A 236 9.45 -16.61 -0.45
C ASN A 236 8.21 -15.84 -0.95
N PHE A 237 8.14 -15.56 -2.25
CA PHE A 237 7.07 -14.76 -2.85
C PHE A 237 6.16 -15.64 -3.70
N THR A 238 4.88 -15.63 -3.38
CA THR A 238 3.83 -16.35 -4.09
C THR A 238 2.63 -15.42 -4.33
N TYR A 239 1.67 -15.85 -5.13
CA TYR A 239 0.50 -15.03 -5.46
C TYR A 239 -0.77 -15.79 -5.12
N LEU A 240 -1.70 -15.12 -4.45
CA LEU A 240 -3.03 -15.64 -4.17
C LEU A 240 -4.01 -15.08 -5.21
N PRO A 241 -4.95 -15.89 -5.72
CA PRO A 241 -6.04 -15.40 -6.56
C PRO A 241 -6.76 -14.24 -5.86
N CYS A 242 -7.24 -13.28 -6.65
CA CYS A 242 -8.03 -12.17 -6.15
C CYS A 242 -9.50 -12.45 -6.49
N ASP A 243 -10.18 -13.17 -5.61
CA ASP A 243 -11.61 -13.49 -5.73
C ASP A 243 -12.46 -12.44 -5.01
N PHE A 244 -13.72 -12.18 -5.47
CA PHE A 244 -14.60 -11.13 -4.97
C PHE A 244 -16.01 -11.62 -4.72
#